data_c2866c4b35b3fd83f9d64f885b6bfa72
#
_entry.id   c2866c4b35b3fd83f9d64f885b6bfa72
#
_cell.length_a   1.000
_cell.length_b   1.000
_cell.length_c   1.000
_cell.angle_alpha   90.00
_cell.angle_beta   90.00
_cell.angle_gamma   90.00
#
_symmetry.space_group_name_H-M   'P 1'
#
loop_
_entity.id
_entity.type
_entity.pdbx_description
1 polymer ?
#
loop_
_entity_poly.entity_id
_entity_poly.type
_entity_poly.pdbx_seq_one_letter_code
_entity_poly.pdbx_strand_id
1 'polypeptide(L)'
;MKFYIHHLYMLLAVVAVIVCMCTPALITFVYNDMSSVSMSNFALHSVSMSSAEATSSATSCALGILLIVSALVSAFTMFVSLFQNFSLQKRSSIFNCCVLAGYYLVQLIFVLILRGDTRLVDLDWQICLPLVALIFTAMSFYSIRMTEAKKLASANNFRLRD
;
A
#
# COMPACT_ATOMS: atom_id res chain seq x y z
N MET A 1 28.49 -6.07 -3.18
CA MET A 1 27.31 -5.38 -2.61
C MET A 1 26.78 -6.20 -1.45
N LYS A 2 26.73 -5.65 -0.22
CA LYS A 2 26.09 -6.37 0.89
C LYS A 2 24.57 -6.16 0.76
N PHE A 3 23.85 -7.23 0.43
CA PHE A 3 22.38 -7.23 0.42
C PHE A 3 21.91 -7.10 1.87
N TYR A 4 21.28 -5.99 2.21
CA TYR A 4 20.69 -5.80 3.53
C TYR A 4 19.24 -6.30 3.55
N ILE A 5 18.81 -6.87 4.65
CA ILE A 5 17.47 -7.44 4.83
C ILE A 5 16.35 -6.41 4.53
N HIS A 6 16.61 -5.11 4.76
CA HIS A 6 15.63 -4.06 4.47
C HIS A 6 15.31 -3.90 2.98
N HIS A 7 16.23 -4.27 2.06
CA HIS A 7 15.93 -4.28 0.62
C HIS A 7 14.89 -5.35 0.27
N LEU A 8 14.98 -6.52 0.91
CA LEU A 8 14.01 -7.59 0.72
C LEU A 8 12.61 -7.16 1.17
N TYR A 9 12.50 -6.53 2.35
CA TYR A 9 11.21 -6.04 2.84
C TYR A 9 10.61 -4.98 1.93
N MET A 10 11.42 -4.04 1.42
CA MET A 10 10.94 -3.03 0.49
C MET A 10 10.49 -3.64 -0.85
N LEU A 11 11.23 -4.61 -1.37
CA LEU A 11 10.85 -5.31 -2.59
C LEU A 11 9.50 -6.03 -2.41
N LEU A 12 9.33 -6.75 -1.28
CA LEU A 12 8.06 -7.42 -0.97
C LEU A 12 6.90 -6.42 -0.84
N ALA A 13 7.15 -5.24 -0.24
CA ALA A 13 6.15 -4.18 -0.15
C ALA A 13 5.73 -3.67 -1.54
N VAL A 14 6.68 -3.44 -2.45
CA VAL A 14 6.39 -3.03 -3.84
C VAL A 14 5.58 -4.09 -4.56
N VAL A 15 5.96 -5.36 -4.45
CA VAL A 15 5.23 -6.47 -5.08
C VAL A 15 3.79 -6.54 -4.56
N ALA A 16 3.59 -6.43 -3.24
CA ALA A 16 2.25 -6.45 -2.65
C ALA A 16 1.37 -5.30 -3.16
N VAL A 17 1.93 -4.08 -3.29
CA VAL A 17 1.21 -2.92 -3.84
C VAL A 17 0.87 -3.13 -5.31
N ILE A 18 1.81 -3.64 -6.12
CA ILE A 18 1.56 -3.90 -7.56
C ILE A 18 0.47 -4.96 -7.74
N VAL A 19 0.52 -6.06 -6.97
CA VAL A 19 -0.51 -7.10 -7.01
C VAL A 19 -1.88 -6.51 -6.64
N CYS A 20 -1.95 -5.67 -5.60
CA CYS A 20 -3.18 -4.97 -5.22
C CYS A 20 -3.70 -4.05 -6.35
N MET A 21 -2.82 -3.37 -7.08
CA MET A 21 -3.23 -2.52 -8.22
C MET A 21 -3.83 -3.33 -9.38
N CYS A 22 -3.35 -4.55 -9.59
CA CYS A 22 -3.82 -5.42 -10.67
C CYS A 22 -5.15 -6.13 -10.35
N THR A 23 -5.70 -5.97 -9.15
CA THR A 23 -6.93 -6.66 -8.75
C THR A 23 -8.18 -6.02 -9.33
N PRO A 24 -9.11 -6.81 -9.89
CA PRO A 24 -10.29 -6.30 -10.58
C PRO A 24 -11.34 -5.71 -9.63
N ALA A 25 -11.52 -6.28 -8.45
CA ALA A 25 -12.48 -5.82 -7.45
C ALA A 25 -11.88 -5.98 -6.03
N LEU A 26 -12.16 -5.04 -5.15
CA LEU A 26 -11.77 -5.05 -3.74
C LEU A 26 -12.96 -5.32 -2.82
N ILE A 27 -14.08 -4.71 -3.14
CA ILE A 27 -15.31 -4.77 -2.35
C ILE A 27 -16.48 -4.83 -3.31
N THR A 28 -17.43 -5.72 -3.05
CA THR A 28 -18.71 -5.79 -3.78
C THR A 28 -19.86 -5.49 -2.83
N PHE A 29 -20.63 -4.48 -3.18
CA PHE A 29 -21.84 -4.07 -2.46
C PHE A 29 -23.05 -4.62 -3.17
N VAL A 30 -23.88 -5.40 -2.48
CA VAL A 30 -25.14 -5.91 -3.01
C VAL A 30 -26.29 -5.12 -2.40
N TYR A 31 -27.00 -4.34 -3.22
CA TYR A 31 -28.12 -3.51 -2.78
C TYR A 31 -29.44 -4.29 -2.78
N ASN A 32 -29.75 -4.97 -3.89
CA ASN A 32 -30.93 -5.83 -4.06
C ASN A 32 -30.52 -7.07 -4.86
N ASP A 33 -31.36 -8.07 -4.95
CA ASP A 33 -31.10 -9.30 -5.71
C ASP A 33 -30.78 -9.05 -7.20
N MET A 34 -30.98 -7.81 -7.68
CA MET A 34 -30.77 -7.42 -9.07
C MET A 34 -29.72 -6.30 -9.30
N SER A 35 -29.11 -5.74 -8.26
CA SER A 35 -28.12 -4.67 -8.42
C SER A 35 -26.93 -4.85 -7.50
N SER A 36 -25.74 -4.84 -8.06
CA SER A 36 -24.48 -4.88 -7.32
C SER A 36 -23.52 -3.79 -7.81
N VAL A 37 -22.73 -3.25 -6.88
CA VAL A 37 -21.67 -2.28 -7.17
C VAL A 37 -20.35 -2.88 -6.73
N SER A 38 -19.43 -3.09 -7.67
CA SER A 38 -18.08 -3.52 -7.37
C SER A 38 -17.14 -2.33 -7.38
N MET A 39 -16.34 -2.21 -6.33
CA MET A 39 -15.34 -1.18 -6.15
C MET A 39 -13.96 -1.74 -6.43
N SER A 40 -13.24 -1.16 -7.40
CA SER A 40 -11.83 -1.41 -7.67
C SER A 40 -10.98 -0.21 -7.27
N ASN A 41 -9.64 -0.34 -7.38
CA ASN A 41 -8.71 0.77 -7.11
C ASN A 41 -8.88 1.95 -8.05
N PHE A 42 -9.44 1.74 -9.26
CA PHE A 42 -9.52 2.76 -10.31
C PHE A 42 -10.94 3.10 -10.73
N ALA A 43 -11.92 2.23 -10.44
CA ALA A 43 -13.29 2.41 -10.92
C ALA A 43 -14.32 1.79 -9.98
N LEU A 44 -15.52 2.34 -10.03
CA LEU A 44 -16.74 1.77 -9.46
C LEU A 44 -17.56 1.22 -10.62
N HIS A 45 -17.83 -0.08 -10.62
CA HIS A 45 -18.67 -0.75 -11.61
C HIS A 45 -20.01 -1.10 -11.00
N SER A 46 -21.09 -0.54 -11.55
CA SER A 46 -22.45 -0.92 -11.19
C SER A 46 -23.01 -1.90 -12.22
N VAL A 47 -23.49 -3.03 -11.76
CA VAL A 47 -24.17 -4.04 -12.60
C VAL A 47 -25.60 -4.14 -12.15
N SER A 48 -26.56 -3.88 -13.06
CA SER A 48 -27.98 -4.15 -12.85
C SER A 48 -28.40 -5.30 -13.76
N MET A 49 -29.00 -6.36 -13.19
CA MET A 49 -29.48 -7.53 -13.95
C MET A 49 -30.70 -7.24 -14.83
N SER A 50 -31.36 -6.08 -14.66
CA SER A 50 -32.56 -5.72 -15.45
C SER A 50 -32.23 -5.21 -16.86
N SER A 51 -31.02 -4.84 -17.14
CA SER A 51 -30.52 -4.49 -18.47
C SER A 51 -29.12 -5.09 -18.61
N ALA A 52 -28.91 -5.91 -19.63
CA ALA A 52 -27.65 -6.56 -19.93
C ALA A 52 -26.49 -5.59 -20.28
N GLU A 53 -26.64 -4.32 -19.98
CA GLU A 53 -25.63 -3.28 -20.15
C GLU A 53 -25.05 -2.89 -18.80
N ALA A 54 -23.74 -3.09 -18.65
CA ALA A 54 -22.95 -2.53 -17.56
C ALA A 54 -23.10 -1.01 -17.55
N THR A 55 -23.91 -0.48 -16.67
CA THR A 55 -24.25 0.93 -16.65
C THR A 55 -23.31 1.66 -15.70
N SER A 56 -22.58 2.60 -16.24
CA SER A 56 -21.76 3.65 -15.61
C SER A 56 -20.62 3.21 -14.67
N SER A 57 -19.42 3.26 -15.22
CA SER A 57 -18.20 3.31 -14.42
C SER A 57 -17.97 4.74 -13.93
N ALA A 58 -18.24 5.04 -12.67
CA ALA A 58 -17.73 6.26 -12.06
C ALA A 58 -16.23 6.05 -11.78
N THR A 59 -15.38 6.83 -12.45
CA THR A 59 -13.93 6.73 -12.28
C THR A 59 -13.55 7.29 -10.92
N SER A 60 -13.18 6.43 -9.98
CA SER A 60 -12.63 6.83 -8.68
C SER A 60 -11.14 6.53 -8.65
N CYS A 61 -10.34 7.43 -9.22
CA CYS A 61 -8.88 7.25 -9.27
C CYS A 61 -8.17 7.48 -7.93
N ALA A 62 -8.86 7.92 -6.88
CA ALA A 62 -8.23 8.33 -5.63
C ALA A 62 -7.41 7.21 -4.97
N LEU A 63 -7.95 6.00 -4.88
CA LEU A 63 -7.26 4.84 -4.31
C LEU A 63 -6.08 4.41 -5.17
N GLY A 64 -6.27 4.36 -6.50
CA GLY A 64 -5.22 4.01 -7.44
C GLY A 64 -4.04 4.98 -7.40
N ILE A 65 -4.31 6.28 -7.32
CA ILE A 65 -3.25 7.31 -7.21
C ILE A 65 -2.43 7.09 -5.93
N LEU A 66 -3.06 6.83 -4.79
CA LEU A 66 -2.35 6.58 -3.54
C LEU A 66 -1.46 5.33 -3.62
N LEU A 67 -1.92 4.26 -4.28
CA LEU A 67 -1.11 3.06 -4.50
C LEU A 67 0.07 3.33 -5.45
N ILE A 68 -0.14 4.09 -6.54
CA ILE A 68 0.93 4.50 -7.47
C ILE A 68 1.99 5.31 -6.71
N VAL A 69 1.57 6.29 -5.91
CA VAL A 69 2.50 7.10 -5.09
C VAL A 69 3.26 6.20 -4.12
N SER A 70 2.60 5.27 -3.44
CA SER A 70 3.25 4.31 -2.54
C SER A 70 4.27 3.43 -3.27
N ALA A 71 3.96 2.92 -4.47
CA ALA A 71 4.88 2.14 -5.27
C ALA A 71 6.12 2.95 -5.68
N LEU A 72 5.93 4.19 -6.15
CA LEU A 72 7.02 5.09 -6.53
C LEU A 72 7.91 5.44 -5.35
N VAL A 73 7.34 5.76 -4.18
CA VAL A 73 8.10 6.07 -2.95
C VAL A 73 8.88 4.85 -2.48
N SER A 74 8.30 3.66 -2.54
CA SER A 74 9.00 2.42 -2.19
C SER A 74 10.17 2.13 -3.14
N ALA A 75 9.97 2.28 -4.45
CA ALA A 75 11.04 2.14 -5.45
C ALA A 75 12.14 3.18 -5.24
N PHE A 76 11.77 4.44 -4.98
CA PHE A 76 12.72 5.51 -4.65
C PHE A 76 13.52 5.18 -3.38
N THR A 77 12.89 4.64 -2.35
CA THR A 77 13.57 4.24 -1.10
C THR A 77 14.58 3.12 -1.36
N MET A 78 14.27 2.17 -2.24
CA MET A 78 15.22 1.14 -2.68
C MET A 78 16.41 1.78 -3.42
N PHE A 79 16.17 2.73 -4.31
CA PHE A 79 17.22 3.41 -5.05
C PHE A 79 18.14 4.20 -4.12
N VAL A 80 17.59 4.99 -3.20
CA VAL A 80 18.34 5.75 -2.19
C VAL A 80 19.19 4.83 -1.30
N SER A 81 18.73 3.61 -1.06
CA SER A 81 19.47 2.62 -0.27
C SER A 81 20.80 2.21 -0.92
N LEU A 82 20.92 2.27 -2.26
CA LEU A 82 22.18 2.02 -2.96
C LEU A 82 23.25 3.06 -2.60
N PHE A 83 22.85 4.30 -2.33
CA PHE A 83 23.75 5.39 -1.93
C PHE A 83 24.02 5.43 -0.41
N GLN A 84 23.51 4.47 0.36
CA GLN A 84 23.69 4.36 1.81
C GLN A 84 23.27 5.61 2.61
N ASN A 85 22.36 6.41 2.09
CA ASN A 85 21.85 7.61 2.76
C ASN A 85 20.70 7.25 3.72
N PHE A 86 21.06 6.81 4.95
CA PHE A 86 20.09 6.34 5.95
C PHE A 86 19.07 7.40 6.37
N SER A 87 19.46 8.68 6.40
CA SER A 87 18.57 9.75 6.80
C SER A 87 17.41 9.92 5.82
N LEU A 88 17.72 9.96 4.53
CA LEU A 88 16.73 10.08 3.46
C LEU A 88 15.84 8.83 3.39
N GLN A 89 16.44 7.64 3.52
CA GLN A 89 15.75 6.37 3.50
C GLN A 89 14.72 6.25 4.63
N LYS A 90 15.05 6.71 5.85
CA LYS A 90 14.12 6.74 6.99
C LYS A 90 12.94 7.65 6.71
N ARG A 91 13.18 8.86 6.22
CA ARG A 91 12.12 9.84 5.91
C ARG A 91 11.18 9.32 4.82
N SER A 92 11.72 8.75 3.76
CA SER A 92 10.95 8.16 2.66
C SER A 92 10.10 6.98 3.14
N SER A 93 10.64 6.10 4.01
CA SER A 93 9.92 4.97 4.57
C SER A 93 8.75 5.41 5.46
N ILE A 94 8.94 6.46 6.31
CA ILE A 94 7.85 7.02 7.12
C ILE A 94 6.77 7.62 6.21
N PHE A 95 7.17 8.37 5.18
CA PHE A 95 6.22 8.94 4.23
C PHE A 95 5.39 7.85 3.54
N ASN A 96 6.00 6.75 3.14
CA ASN A 96 5.30 5.61 2.54
C ASN A 96 4.28 4.97 3.52
N CYS A 97 4.65 4.83 4.80
CA CYS A 97 3.69 4.37 5.83
C CYS A 97 2.49 5.32 5.95
N CYS A 98 2.72 6.63 5.89
CA CYS A 98 1.63 7.62 5.94
C CYS A 98 0.72 7.53 4.70
N VAL A 99 1.30 7.33 3.50
CA VAL A 99 0.52 7.15 2.26
C VAL A 99 -0.35 5.90 2.33
N LEU A 100 0.21 4.76 2.78
CA LEU A 100 -0.54 3.52 2.93
C LEU A 100 -1.62 3.60 4.03
N ALA A 101 -1.36 4.30 5.13
CA ALA A 101 -2.39 4.58 6.14
C ALA A 101 -3.50 5.47 5.56
N GLY A 102 -3.14 6.51 4.79
CA GLY A 102 -4.08 7.36 4.05
C GLY A 102 -4.95 6.58 3.08
N TYR A 103 -4.40 5.57 2.40
CA TYR A 103 -5.16 4.68 1.53
C TYR A 103 -6.32 4.00 2.29
N TYR A 104 -6.07 3.46 3.49
CA TYR A 104 -7.12 2.83 4.29
C TYR A 104 -8.16 3.83 4.81
N LEU A 105 -7.75 5.06 5.15
CA LEU A 105 -8.70 6.11 5.54
C LEU A 105 -9.64 6.47 4.38
N VAL A 106 -9.09 6.66 3.18
CA VAL A 106 -9.90 6.94 1.98
C VAL A 106 -10.81 5.76 1.66
N GLN A 107 -10.30 4.53 1.73
CA GLN A 107 -11.10 3.32 1.51
C GLN A 107 -12.25 3.22 2.52
N LEU A 108 -12.00 3.49 3.81
CA LEU A 108 -13.03 3.51 4.85
C LEU A 108 -14.13 4.54 4.54
N ILE A 109 -13.75 5.75 4.10
CA ILE A 109 -14.70 6.80 3.71
C ILE A 109 -15.58 6.31 2.56
N PHE A 110 -15.01 5.70 1.53
CA PHE A 110 -15.78 5.13 0.41
C PHE A 110 -16.75 4.05 0.88
N VAL A 111 -16.28 3.15 1.75
CA VAL A 111 -17.16 2.10 2.32
C VAL A 111 -18.30 2.71 3.11
N LEU A 112 -18.05 3.74 3.92
CA LEU A 112 -19.11 4.41 4.70
C LEU A 112 -20.14 5.12 3.81
N ILE A 113 -19.67 5.76 2.72
CA ILE A 113 -20.56 6.43 1.75
C ILE A 113 -21.42 5.40 0.99
N LEU A 114 -20.80 4.29 0.54
CA LEU A 114 -21.48 3.29 -0.28
C LEU A 114 -22.34 2.31 0.53
N ARG A 115 -22.06 2.17 1.84
CA ARG A 115 -22.77 1.22 2.69
C ARG A 115 -24.28 1.52 2.82
N GLY A 116 -24.74 2.76 2.70
CA GLY A 116 -26.12 3.22 2.76
C GLY A 116 -27.17 2.12 3.02
N ASP A 117 -27.95 1.75 1.99
CA ASP A 117 -28.98 0.71 2.07
C ASP A 117 -28.52 -0.68 1.56
N THR A 118 -27.23 -1.00 1.68
CA THR A 118 -26.70 -2.30 1.23
C THR A 118 -27.16 -3.44 2.12
N ARG A 119 -27.60 -4.56 1.52
CA ARG A 119 -27.95 -5.79 2.24
C ARG A 119 -26.74 -6.63 2.62
N LEU A 120 -25.75 -6.72 1.72
CA LEU A 120 -24.54 -7.51 1.90
C LEU A 120 -23.33 -6.72 1.40
N VAL A 121 -22.23 -6.84 2.12
CA VAL A 121 -20.90 -6.32 1.72
C VAL A 121 -19.95 -7.51 1.66
N ASP A 122 -19.50 -7.84 0.46
CA ASP A 122 -18.53 -8.90 0.24
C ASP A 122 -17.14 -8.29 0.13
N LEU A 123 -16.23 -8.74 1.01
CA LEU A 123 -14.87 -8.23 1.11
C LEU A 123 -13.91 -9.25 0.53
N ASP A 124 -13.21 -8.87 -0.52
CA ASP A 124 -12.17 -9.70 -1.10
C ASP A 124 -10.90 -9.69 -0.23
N TRP A 125 -10.22 -10.83 -0.14
CA TRP A 125 -8.95 -10.99 0.62
C TRP A 125 -7.86 -10.01 0.18
N GLN A 126 -7.95 -9.49 -1.00
CA GLN A 126 -7.01 -8.55 -1.63
C GLN A 126 -6.92 -7.21 -0.89
N ILE A 127 -7.93 -6.87 -0.09
CA ILE A 127 -7.92 -5.72 0.83
C ILE A 127 -6.75 -5.80 1.84
N CYS A 128 -6.31 -7.02 2.16
CA CYS A 128 -5.20 -7.23 3.09
C CYS A 128 -3.82 -6.91 2.46
N LEU A 129 -3.69 -6.83 1.13
CA LEU A 129 -2.41 -6.62 0.46
C LEU A 129 -1.73 -5.29 0.82
N PRO A 130 -2.42 -4.14 0.83
CA PRO A 130 -1.79 -2.88 1.27
C PRO A 130 -1.40 -2.90 2.75
N LEU A 131 -2.12 -3.67 3.60
CA LEU A 131 -1.74 -3.86 5.01
C LEU A 131 -0.44 -4.66 5.13
N VAL A 132 -0.30 -5.71 4.34
CA VAL A 132 0.96 -6.48 4.25
C VAL A 132 2.11 -5.57 3.78
N ALA A 133 1.87 -4.72 2.77
CA ALA A 133 2.85 -3.74 2.32
C ALA A 133 3.23 -2.74 3.42
N LEU A 134 2.27 -2.29 4.23
CA LEU A 134 2.50 -1.40 5.38
C LEU A 134 3.38 -2.08 6.43
N ILE A 135 3.10 -3.34 6.77
CA ILE A 135 3.91 -4.11 7.72
C ILE A 135 5.35 -4.25 7.21
N PHE A 136 5.55 -4.63 5.94
CA PHE A 136 6.89 -4.74 5.37
C PHE A 136 7.64 -3.40 5.34
N THR A 137 6.95 -2.30 5.06
CA THR A 137 7.54 -0.96 5.11
C THR A 137 7.97 -0.59 6.53
N ALA A 138 7.16 -0.91 7.55
CA ALA A 138 7.50 -0.70 8.95
C ALA A 138 8.68 -1.57 9.39
N MET A 139 8.73 -2.84 8.98
CA MET A 139 9.87 -3.75 9.25
C MET A 139 11.15 -3.27 8.56
N SER A 140 11.03 -2.75 7.34
CA SER A 140 12.16 -2.13 6.64
C SER A 140 12.70 -0.93 7.42
N PHE A 141 11.84 -0.03 7.88
CA PHE A 141 12.23 1.12 8.71
C PHE A 141 12.96 0.70 9.98
N TYR A 142 12.44 -0.30 10.69
CA TYR A 142 13.09 -0.84 11.88
C TYR A 142 14.48 -1.42 11.57
N SER A 143 14.60 -2.19 10.48
CA SER A 143 15.86 -2.78 10.03
C SER A 143 16.90 -1.72 9.66
N ILE A 144 16.48 -0.60 9.04
CA ILE A 144 17.35 0.53 8.72
C ILE A 144 17.91 1.15 10.00
N ARG A 145 17.07 1.39 11.01
CA ARG A 145 17.50 1.95 12.30
C ARG A 145 18.53 1.05 13.00
N MET A 146 18.29 -0.26 13.00
CA MET A 146 19.22 -1.23 13.59
C MET A 146 20.56 -1.26 12.85
N THR A 147 20.55 -1.16 11.53
CA THR A 147 21.78 -1.14 10.71
C THR A 147 22.60 0.13 10.96
N GLU A 148 21.93 1.28 11.08
CA GLU A 148 22.58 2.55 11.42
C GLU A 148 23.20 2.50 12.82
N ALA A 149 22.46 2.02 13.82
CA ALA A 149 22.97 1.88 15.19
C ALA A 149 24.21 0.98 15.25
N LYS A 150 24.21 -0.14 14.53
CA LYS A 150 25.39 -1.03 14.44
C LYS A 150 26.59 -0.34 13.79
N LYS A 151 26.38 0.45 12.74
CA LYS A 151 27.47 1.21 12.10
C LYS A 151 28.07 2.27 13.02
N LEU A 152 27.22 3.00 13.77
CA LEU A 152 27.66 3.99 14.75
C LEU A 152 28.43 3.36 15.90
N ALA A 153 27.97 2.23 16.42
CA ALA A 153 28.65 1.50 17.48
C ALA A 153 30.03 0.99 17.02
N SER A 154 30.15 0.48 15.78
CA SER A 154 31.43 0.04 15.25
C SER A 154 32.41 1.20 15.04
N ALA A 155 31.93 2.36 14.60
CA ALA A 155 32.74 3.56 14.42
C ALA A 155 33.26 4.11 15.76
N ASN A 156 32.44 4.09 16.82
CA ASN A 156 32.88 4.50 18.15
C ASN A 156 33.90 3.55 18.78
N ASN A 157 33.78 2.23 18.56
CA ASN A 157 34.76 1.27 19.03
C ASN A 157 36.13 1.41 18.37
N PHE A 158 36.21 1.89 17.13
CA PHE A 158 37.45 2.21 16.46
C PHE A 158 38.13 3.44 17.07
N ARG A 159 37.37 4.48 17.45
CA ARG A 159 37.87 5.71 18.07
C ARG A 159 38.41 5.52 19.49
N LEU A 160 38.00 4.49 20.20
CA LEU A 160 38.49 4.21 21.57
C LEU A 160 39.74 3.35 21.59
N ARG A 161 40.26 2.93 20.41
CA ARG A 161 41.39 2.03 20.28
C ARG A 161 42.68 2.76 19.82
N ASP A 162 42.56 4.02 19.39
CA ASP A 162 43.63 4.94 19.08
C ASP A 162 43.83 5.92 20.25
#